data_9adcd3fe890069199e7f50cb2119a128
#
_entry.id   9adcd3fe890069199e7f50cb2119a128
#
_cell.length_a   1.000
_cell.length_b   1.000
_cell.length_c   1.000
_cell.angle_alpha   90.00
_cell.angle_beta   90.00
_cell.angle_gamma   90.00
#
_symmetry.space_group_name_H-M   'P 1'
#
loop_
_entity.id
_entity.type
_entity.pdbx_description
1 polymer ?
#
loop_
_entity_poly.entity_id
_entity_poly.type
_entity_poly.pdbx_seq_one_letter_code
_entity_poly.pdbx_strand_id
1 'polypeptide(L)'
;MENKDIARFLYEQRIQNEKPIDNPDGESLALLELFDEINALGYDYHYKADIDLRPNKDPRVMALLWEYLPRMESIFTKEIFIRRIDPKRFPEVLDYAMDSFRGFSPSDKMLLTGFDEVISKGKRSEAYYDRIAELLSDGDSYATLGDTRRMLGRYCPDRLRVFTEIYRQGVLLPSALRDYIYDPDPAATDYLRSCLQMTEAELSETVGKYDYKNNAYRYPLSITVFEYWQRLCTVDFVKKEAEKALRAREKKQMNSR
;
A
#
# COMPACT_ATOMS: atom_id res chain seq x y z
N MET A 1 1.11 20.47 -19.32
CA MET A 1 -0.06 19.56 -19.41
C MET A 1 -0.79 19.67 -18.09
N GLU A 2 -2.04 20.05 -18.08
CA GLU A 2 -2.83 20.13 -16.84
C GLU A 2 -3.13 18.72 -16.33
N ASN A 3 -3.33 18.56 -15.00
CA ASN A 3 -3.61 17.24 -14.39
C ASN A 3 -4.79 16.50 -15.05
N LYS A 4 -5.76 17.24 -15.59
CA LYS A 4 -6.90 16.68 -16.33
C LYS A 4 -6.49 16.04 -17.67
N ASP A 5 -5.50 16.60 -18.35
CA ASP A 5 -5.01 16.08 -19.65
C ASP A 5 -4.24 14.77 -19.44
N ILE A 6 -3.49 14.67 -18.32
CA ILE A 6 -2.77 13.46 -17.93
C ILE A 6 -3.76 12.33 -17.60
N ALA A 7 -4.78 12.63 -16.81
CA ALA A 7 -5.79 11.64 -16.43
C ALA A 7 -6.56 11.11 -17.66
N ARG A 8 -6.92 12.01 -18.59
CA ARG A 8 -7.56 11.66 -19.85
C ARG A 8 -6.66 10.79 -20.73
N PHE A 9 -5.38 11.17 -20.87
CA PHE A 9 -4.41 10.40 -21.63
C PHE A 9 -4.22 8.99 -21.08
N LEU A 10 -4.08 8.85 -19.76
CA LEU A 10 -3.95 7.54 -19.10
C LEU A 10 -5.20 6.67 -19.28
N TYR A 11 -6.38 7.29 -19.22
CA TYR A 11 -7.64 6.61 -19.49
C TYR A 11 -7.71 6.08 -20.93
N GLU A 12 -7.43 6.94 -21.92
CA GLU A 12 -7.43 6.58 -23.33
C GLU A 12 -6.41 5.47 -23.63
N GLN A 13 -5.23 5.51 -23.03
CA GLN A 13 -4.21 4.45 -23.16
C GLN A 13 -4.68 3.12 -22.55
N ARG A 14 -5.37 3.14 -21.41
CA ARG A 14 -5.90 1.92 -20.78
C ARG A 14 -7.01 1.30 -21.62
N ILE A 15 -7.96 2.09 -22.07
CA ILE A 15 -9.05 1.58 -22.95
C ILE A 15 -8.49 0.94 -24.21
N GLN A 16 -7.49 1.56 -24.85
CA GLN A 16 -6.85 0.99 -26.05
C GLN A 16 -6.18 -0.37 -25.80
N ASN A 17 -5.76 -0.64 -24.55
CA ASN A 17 -5.15 -1.89 -24.16
C ASN A 17 -6.15 -2.92 -23.58
N GLU A 18 -7.36 -2.49 -23.22
CA GLU A 18 -8.41 -3.42 -22.81
C GLU A 18 -9.05 -4.05 -24.05
N LYS A 19 -8.87 -5.36 -24.18
CA LYS A 19 -9.51 -6.12 -25.26
C LYS A 19 -11.02 -6.20 -25.00
N PRO A 20 -11.87 -6.14 -26.04
CA PRO A 20 -13.26 -6.51 -25.91
C PRO A 20 -13.38 -7.91 -25.29
N ILE A 21 -14.38 -8.09 -24.44
CA ILE A 21 -14.64 -9.38 -23.80
C ILE A 21 -15.37 -10.26 -24.84
N ASP A 22 -14.59 -10.96 -25.64
CA ASP A 22 -15.11 -11.98 -26.57
C ASP A 22 -15.24 -13.30 -25.81
N ASN A 23 -16.41 -13.89 -25.76
CA ASN A 23 -16.77 -15.10 -25.00
C ASN A 23 -16.54 -14.91 -23.47
N PRO A 24 -17.39 -14.13 -22.80
CA PRO A 24 -17.26 -13.86 -21.38
C PRO A 24 -17.40 -15.16 -20.56
N ASP A 25 -16.47 -15.38 -19.65
CA ASP A 25 -16.48 -16.45 -18.67
C ASP A 25 -16.26 -15.87 -17.26
N GLY A 26 -16.66 -16.58 -16.24
CA GLY A 26 -16.34 -16.28 -14.84
C GLY A 26 -16.32 -14.80 -14.49
N GLU A 27 -15.13 -14.25 -14.23
CA GLU A 27 -14.92 -12.85 -13.87
C GLU A 27 -15.43 -11.87 -14.95
N SER A 28 -15.23 -12.19 -16.22
CA SER A 28 -15.63 -11.32 -17.33
C SER A 28 -17.15 -11.17 -17.41
N LEU A 29 -17.90 -12.26 -17.21
CA LEU A 29 -19.35 -12.21 -17.14
C LEU A 29 -19.84 -11.38 -15.94
N ALA A 30 -19.21 -11.58 -14.77
CA ALA A 30 -19.53 -10.81 -13.58
C ALA A 30 -19.25 -9.32 -13.75
N LEU A 31 -18.20 -8.95 -14.50
CA LEU A 31 -17.90 -7.53 -14.81
C LEU A 31 -18.97 -6.94 -15.74
N LEU A 32 -19.43 -7.65 -16.76
CA LEU A 32 -20.49 -7.17 -17.65
C LEU A 32 -21.80 -6.96 -16.89
N GLU A 33 -22.20 -7.91 -16.04
CA GLU A 33 -23.38 -7.78 -15.19
C GLU A 33 -23.24 -6.56 -14.26
N LEU A 34 -22.08 -6.37 -13.61
CA LEU A 34 -21.81 -5.20 -12.79
C LEU A 34 -21.94 -3.88 -13.57
N PHE A 35 -21.40 -3.81 -14.79
CA PHE A 35 -21.51 -2.61 -15.61
C PHE A 35 -22.97 -2.30 -15.97
N ASP A 36 -23.74 -3.32 -16.30
CA ASP A 36 -25.18 -3.16 -16.59
C ASP A 36 -25.91 -2.60 -15.35
N GLU A 37 -25.63 -3.11 -14.16
CA GLU A 37 -26.24 -2.58 -12.92
C GLU A 37 -25.79 -1.17 -12.59
N ILE A 38 -24.49 -0.84 -12.75
CA ILE A 38 -23.99 0.53 -12.57
C ILE A 38 -24.64 1.48 -13.59
N ASN A 39 -24.80 1.05 -14.84
CA ASN A 39 -25.40 1.84 -15.91
C ASN A 39 -26.90 2.05 -15.67
N ALA A 40 -27.59 1.09 -15.08
CA ALA A 40 -28.97 1.25 -14.63
C ALA A 40 -29.14 2.36 -13.56
N LEU A 41 -28.06 2.70 -12.84
CA LEU A 41 -28.04 3.85 -11.91
C LEU A 41 -27.80 5.20 -12.62
N GLY A 42 -27.64 5.21 -13.95
CA GLY A 42 -27.44 6.41 -14.77
C GLY A 42 -25.96 6.74 -15.07
N TYR A 43 -25.08 5.80 -14.90
CA TYR A 43 -23.66 5.91 -15.27
C TYR A 43 -23.43 5.30 -16.68
N ASP A 44 -22.19 5.40 -17.16
CA ASP A 44 -21.76 4.92 -18.48
C ASP A 44 -20.40 4.21 -18.31
N TYR A 45 -20.47 2.99 -17.75
CA TYR A 45 -19.30 2.13 -17.48
C TYR A 45 -19.26 0.98 -18.46
N HIS A 46 -18.11 0.76 -19.09
CA HIS A 46 -17.90 -0.31 -20.09
C HIS A 46 -16.58 -1.05 -19.87
N TYR A 47 -15.67 -0.49 -19.04
CA TYR A 47 -14.32 -1.00 -18.86
C TYR A 47 -13.94 -0.98 -17.37
N LYS A 48 -13.02 -1.85 -16.98
CA LYS A 48 -12.40 -1.78 -15.63
C LYS A 48 -11.78 -0.41 -15.37
N ALA A 49 -11.24 0.22 -16.41
CA ALA A 49 -10.71 1.58 -16.34
C ALA A 49 -11.76 2.62 -15.89
N ASP A 50 -13.04 2.41 -16.16
CA ASP A 50 -14.12 3.32 -15.70
C ASP A 50 -14.22 3.28 -14.16
N ILE A 51 -14.08 2.10 -13.57
CA ILE A 51 -14.07 1.95 -12.11
C ILE A 51 -12.82 2.63 -11.52
N ASP A 52 -11.65 2.38 -12.12
CA ASP A 52 -10.37 2.84 -11.56
C ASP A 52 -10.13 4.35 -11.75
N LEU A 53 -10.48 4.91 -12.89
CA LEU A 53 -10.11 6.27 -13.26
C LEU A 53 -11.24 7.29 -13.10
N ARG A 54 -12.49 6.83 -12.96
CA ARG A 54 -13.66 7.68 -12.68
C ARG A 54 -14.11 7.49 -11.22
N PRO A 55 -13.46 8.15 -10.23
CA PRO A 55 -13.82 7.96 -8.84
C PRO A 55 -15.27 8.33 -8.61
N ASN A 56 -16.07 7.36 -8.20
CA ASN A 56 -17.48 7.52 -7.90
C ASN A 56 -17.68 7.47 -6.39
N LYS A 57 -18.38 8.47 -5.85
CA LYS A 57 -18.71 8.57 -4.43
C LYS A 57 -20.15 8.10 -4.12
N ASP A 58 -20.86 7.61 -5.11
CA ASP A 58 -22.21 7.09 -4.93
C ASP A 58 -22.16 5.81 -4.09
N PRO A 59 -22.81 5.77 -2.93
CA PRO A 59 -22.80 4.58 -2.08
C PRO A 59 -23.46 3.37 -2.75
N ARG A 60 -24.33 3.56 -3.74
CA ARG A 60 -24.96 2.47 -4.48
C ARG A 60 -23.93 1.77 -5.39
N VAL A 61 -23.05 2.54 -6.05
CA VAL A 61 -21.96 1.98 -6.83
C VAL A 61 -20.97 1.24 -5.92
N MET A 62 -20.64 1.83 -4.76
CA MET A 62 -19.77 1.14 -3.79
C MET A 62 -20.39 -0.16 -3.29
N ALA A 63 -21.70 -0.20 -3.06
CA ALA A 63 -22.41 -1.42 -2.65
C ALA A 63 -22.33 -2.51 -3.74
N LEU A 64 -22.51 -2.15 -5.00
CA LEU A 64 -22.35 -3.08 -6.12
C LEU A 64 -20.90 -3.59 -6.20
N LEU A 65 -19.89 -2.71 -6.09
CA LEU A 65 -18.50 -3.14 -6.09
C LEU A 65 -18.20 -4.13 -4.95
N TRP A 66 -18.80 -3.91 -3.77
CA TRP A 66 -18.67 -4.81 -2.64
C TRP A 66 -19.35 -6.17 -2.88
N GLU A 67 -20.55 -6.15 -3.42
CA GLU A 67 -21.31 -7.36 -3.76
C GLU A 67 -20.60 -8.23 -4.80
N TYR A 68 -20.03 -7.60 -5.81
CA TYR A 68 -19.33 -8.30 -6.89
C TYR A 68 -17.87 -8.68 -6.57
N LEU A 69 -17.26 -8.10 -5.53
CA LEU A 69 -15.86 -8.35 -5.16
C LEU A 69 -15.52 -9.85 -4.98
N PRO A 70 -16.36 -10.70 -4.34
CA PRO A 70 -16.08 -12.12 -4.21
C PRO A 70 -16.09 -12.89 -5.54
N ARG A 71 -16.75 -12.37 -6.56
CA ARG A 71 -16.85 -12.99 -7.90
C ARG A 71 -15.63 -12.66 -8.78
N MET A 72 -14.77 -11.76 -8.33
CA MET A 72 -13.54 -11.42 -9.05
C MET A 72 -12.47 -12.46 -8.73
N GLU A 73 -11.82 -12.97 -9.77
CA GLU A 73 -10.72 -13.93 -9.64
C GLU A 73 -9.37 -13.21 -9.61
N SER A 74 -9.21 -12.22 -10.48
CA SER A 74 -8.00 -11.43 -10.59
C SER A 74 -7.76 -10.56 -9.36
N ILE A 75 -6.58 -10.71 -8.76
CA ILE A 75 -6.14 -9.88 -7.65
C ILE A 75 -6.10 -8.38 -8.01
N PHE A 76 -5.81 -8.07 -9.27
CA PHE A 76 -5.80 -6.69 -9.78
C PHE A 76 -7.21 -6.12 -9.90
N THR A 77 -8.20 -6.93 -10.29
CA THR A 77 -9.60 -6.50 -10.30
C THR A 77 -10.08 -6.24 -8.87
N LYS A 78 -9.73 -7.12 -7.93
CA LYS A 78 -10.01 -6.92 -6.49
C LYS A 78 -9.37 -5.62 -5.97
N GLU A 79 -8.13 -5.34 -6.36
CA GLU A 79 -7.40 -4.10 -6.03
C GLU A 79 -8.18 -2.85 -6.51
N ILE A 80 -8.65 -2.85 -7.75
CA ILE A 80 -9.43 -1.76 -8.32
C ILE A 80 -10.72 -1.54 -7.53
N PHE A 81 -11.46 -2.61 -7.22
CA PHE A 81 -12.73 -2.53 -6.49
C PHE A 81 -12.52 -2.00 -5.07
N ILE A 82 -11.60 -2.64 -4.33
CA ILE A 82 -11.38 -2.31 -2.92
C ILE A 82 -10.95 -0.85 -2.73
N ARG A 83 -10.15 -0.31 -3.63
CA ARG A 83 -9.72 1.10 -3.61
C ARG A 83 -10.89 2.08 -3.72
N ARG A 84 -12.00 1.65 -4.33
CA ARG A 84 -13.18 2.49 -4.59
C ARG A 84 -14.26 2.38 -3.53
N ILE A 85 -14.14 1.45 -2.60
CA ILE A 85 -15.06 1.27 -1.49
C ILE A 85 -14.56 2.05 -0.27
N ASP A 86 -15.40 2.93 0.27
CA ASP A 86 -15.04 3.71 1.46
C ASP A 86 -15.23 2.87 2.73
N PRO A 87 -14.16 2.53 3.48
CA PRO A 87 -14.26 1.70 4.67
C PRO A 87 -15.00 2.36 5.83
N LYS A 88 -15.32 3.65 5.76
CA LYS A 88 -16.18 4.33 6.73
C LYS A 88 -17.66 4.03 6.51
N ARG A 89 -18.04 3.71 5.27
CA ARG A 89 -19.40 3.37 4.88
C ARG A 89 -19.61 1.85 4.82
N PHE A 90 -18.57 1.12 4.49
CA PHE A 90 -18.55 -0.33 4.37
C PHE A 90 -17.40 -0.88 5.24
N PRO A 91 -17.57 -0.94 6.58
CA PRO A 91 -16.50 -1.37 7.48
C PRO A 91 -16.01 -2.79 7.21
N GLU A 92 -16.84 -3.65 6.64
CA GLU A 92 -16.52 -5.04 6.27
C GLU A 92 -15.40 -5.11 5.22
N VAL A 93 -15.24 -4.06 4.40
CA VAL A 93 -14.14 -4.00 3.42
C VAL A 93 -12.78 -3.93 4.10
N LEU A 94 -12.72 -3.34 5.31
CA LEU A 94 -11.49 -3.28 6.08
C LEU A 94 -11.07 -4.67 6.56
N ASP A 95 -12.02 -5.45 7.07
CA ASP A 95 -11.78 -6.83 7.51
C ASP A 95 -11.31 -7.68 6.32
N TYR A 96 -12.02 -7.61 5.21
CA TYR A 96 -11.64 -8.28 3.98
C TYR A 96 -10.22 -7.88 3.52
N ALA A 97 -9.90 -6.57 3.56
CA ALA A 97 -8.59 -6.09 3.13
C ALA A 97 -7.45 -6.65 4.00
N MET A 98 -7.61 -6.61 5.32
CA MET A 98 -6.60 -7.11 6.25
C MET A 98 -6.41 -8.63 6.13
N ASP A 99 -7.51 -9.39 6.07
CA ASP A 99 -7.47 -10.85 6.02
C ASP A 99 -6.90 -11.34 4.66
N SER A 100 -7.34 -10.72 3.55
CA SER A 100 -6.81 -11.05 2.22
C SER A 100 -5.34 -10.71 2.11
N PHE A 101 -4.91 -9.55 2.63
CA PHE A 101 -3.53 -9.08 2.51
C PHE A 101 -2.53 -10.03 3.17
N ARG A 102 -2.92 -10.68 4.27
CA ARG A 102 -2.09 -11.71 4.93
C ARG A 102 -1.78 -12.89 4.01
N GLY A 103 -2.75 -13.31 3.20
CA GLY A 103 -2.64 -14.46 2.31
C GLY A 103 -1.89 -14.20 1.01
N PHE A 104 -1.59 -12.94 0.67
CA PHE A 104 -0.91 -12.60 -0.57
C PHE A 104 0.57 -12.95 -0.53
N SER A 105 1.11 -13.33 -1.70
CA SER A 105 2.55 -13.49 -1.85
C SER A 105 3.29 -12.15 -1.65
N PRO A 106 4.56 -12.15 -1.23
CA PRO A 106 5.34 -10.92 -1.09
C PRO A 106 5.35 -10.07 -2.36
N SER A 107 5.37 -10.71 -3.53
CA SER A 107 5.33 -10.04 -4.82
C SER A 107 3.99 -9.34 -5.08
N ASP A 108 2.87 -9.96 -4.69
CA ASP A 108 1.56 -9.38 -4.87
C ASP A 108 1.37 -8.20 -3.91
N LYS A 109 1.78 -8.35 -2.63
CA LYS A 109 1.73 -7.29 -1.63
C LYS A 109 2.35 -5.97 -2.13
N MET A 110 3.47 -6.04 -2.85
CA MET A 110 4.16 -4.86 -3.37
C MET A 110 3.35 -4.07 -4.41
N LEU A 111 2.39 -4.71 -5.07
CA LEU A 111 1.61 -4.10 -6.15
C LEU A 111 0.24 -3.60 -5.69
N LEU A 112 -0.21 -4.09 -4.54
CA LEU A 112 -1.57 -3.87 -4.05
C LEU A 112 -1.66 -2.62 -3.15
N THR A 113 -1.32 -1.47 -3.72
CA THR A 113 -1.35 -0.19 -3.00
C THR A 113 -2.75 0.23 -2.55
N GLY A 114 -3.80 -0.24 -3.22
CA GLY A 114 -5.19 0.03 -2.83
C GLY A 114 -5.58 -0.68 -1.53
N PHE A 115 -5.02 -1.84 -1.25
CA PHE A 115 -5.19 -2.49 0.05
C PHE A 115 -4.58 -1.65 1.18
N ASP A 116 -3.35 -1.13 0.99
CA ASP A 116 -2.72 -0.23 1.95
C ASP A 116 -3.55 1.05 2.15
N GLU A 117 -4.07 1.62 1.06
CA GLU A 117 -4.93 2.80 1.11
C GLU A 117 -6.21 2.55 1.93
N VAL A 118 -6.88 1.42 1.76
CA VAL A 118 -8.09 1.05 2.50
C VAL A 118 -7.78 0.76 3.96
N ILE A 119 -6.77 -0.07 4.22
CA ILE A 119 -6.35 -0.41 5.58
C ILE A 119 -5.98 0.87 6.36
N SER A 120 -5.28 1.81 5.75
CA SER A 120 -4.90 3.08 6.39
C SER A 120 -6.07 4.00 6.74
N LYS A 121 -7.24 3.81 6.12
CA LYS A 121 -8.45 4.63 6.31
C LYS A 121 -9.41 4.09 7.36
N GLY A 122 -9.14 2.95 7.96
CA GLY A 122 -10.00 2.32 8.96
C GLY A 122 -10.35 3.23 10.14
N LYS A 123 -11.45 2.92 10.83
CA LYS A 123 -11.88 3.64 12.03
C LYS A 123 -10.88 3.40 13.16
N ARG A 124 -10.28 4.45 13.65
CA ARG A 124 -9.26 4.42 14.70
C ARG A 124 -9.85 3.94 16.02
N SER A 125 -9.42 2.78 16.48
CA SER A 125 -9.75 2.19 17.76
C SER A 125 -8.55 1.35 18.24
N GLU A 126 -8.52 0.98 19.50
CA GLU A 126 -7.48 0.11 20.04
C GLU A 126 -7.43 -1.22 19.30
N ALA A 127 -8.56 -1.89 19.13
CA ALA A 127 -8.66 -3.13 18.37
C ALA A 127 -8.17 -3.00 16.92
N TYR A 128 -8.42 -1.86 16.27
CA TYR A 128 -7.91 -1.59 14.93
C TYR A 128 -6.38 -1.47 14.92
N TYR A 129 -5.80 -0.78 15.89
CA TYR A 129 -4.35 -0.65 15.98
C TYR A 129 -3.67 -1.96 16.33
N ASP A 130 -4.28 -2.80 17.16
CA ASP A 130 -3.75 -4.14 17.49
C ASP A 130 -3.74 -5.04 16.25
N ARG A 131 -4.80 -5.03 15.44
CA ARG A 131 -4.84 -5.77 14.17
C ARG A 131 -3.79 -5.28 13.18
N ILE A 132 -3.56 -3.97 13.10
CA ILE A 132 -2.48 -3.42 12.26
C ILE A 132 -1.12 -3.85 12.80
N ALA A 133 -0.91 -3.81 14.11
CA ALA A 133 0.34 -4.26 14.71
C ALA A 133 0.63 -5.72 14.37
N GLU A 134 -0.37 -6.57 14.47
CA GLU A 134 -0.29 -7.97 14.07
C GLU A 134 0.00 -8.16 12.57
N LEU A 135 -0.66 -7.37 11.71
CA LEU A 135 -0.42 -7.40 10.28
C LEU A 135 1.01 -6.95 9.91
N LEU A 136 1.51 -5.91 10.57
CA LEU A 136 2.85 -5.37 10.36
C LEU A 136 3.95 -6.21 11.04
N SER A 137 3.61 -7.18 11.86
CA SER A 137 4.57 -8.13 12.42
C SER A 137 5.14 -9.08 11.37
N ASP A 138 4.45 -9.25 10.24
CA ASP A 138 4.99 -9.87 9.04
C ASP A 138 5.84 -8.88 8.25
N GLY A 139 7.11 -9.23 8.03
CA GLY A 139 8.09 -8.36 7.39
C GLY A 139 7.71 -7.91 5.98
N ASP A 140 7.05 -8.76 5.20
CA ASP A 140 6.59 -8.43 3.85
C ASP A 140 5.43 -7.43 3.88
N SER A 141 4.51 -7.60 4.81
CA SER A 141 3.42 -6.66 5.05
C SER A 141 3.96 -5.31 5.53
N TYR A 142 4.94 -5.34 6.44
CA TYR A 142 5.61 -4.11 6.90
C TYR A 142 6.26 -3.35 5.74
N ALA A 143 6.94 -4.07 4.86
CA ALA A 143 7.62 -3.48 3.71
C ALA A 143 6.65 -2.72 2.79
N THR A 144 5.46 -3.24 2.61
CA THR A 144 4.51 -2.81 1.58
C THR A 144 3.44 -1.85 2.06
N LEU A 145 3.02 -1.94 3.34
CA LEU A 145 1.97 -1.12 3.93
C LEU A 145 2.48 0.26 4.40
N GLY A 146 2.96 1.09 3.47
CA GLY A 146 3.58 2.39 3.76
C GLY A 146 2.62 3.44 4.33
N ASP A 147 1.39 3.53 3.82
CA ASP A 147 0.38 4.47 4.29
C ASP A 147 -0.16 4.05 5.66
N THR A 148 -0.36 2.75 5.85
CA THR A 148 -0.77 2.15 7.12
C THR A 148 0.28 2.40 8.22
N ARG A 149 1.57 2.19 7.95
CA ARG A 149 2.65 2.52 8.89
C ARG A 149 2.66 4.01 9.24
N ARG A 150 2.54 4.86 8.24
CA ARG A 150 2.51 6.31 8.43
C ARG A 150 1.32 6.74 9.29
N MET A 151 0.15 6.13 9.05
CA MET A 151 -1.04 6.34 9.85
C MET A 151 -0.83 5.88 11.30
N LEU A 152 -0.27 4.68 11.50
CA LEU A 152 0.07 4.15 12.81
C LEU A 152 1.02 5.11 13.57
N GLY A 153 2.14 5.49 12.95
CA GLY A 153 3.11 6.41 13.56
C GLY A 153 2.55 7.77 13.94
N ARG A 154 1.55 8.24 13.22
CA ARG A 154 0.93 9.55 13.47
C ARG A 154 -0.16 9.53 14.52
N TYR A 155 -0.94 8.47 14.61
CA TYR A 155 -2.20 8.46 15.35
C TYR A 155 -2.35 7.37 16.40
N CYS A 156 -1.53 6.32 16.36
CA CYS A 156 -1.59 5.27 17.37
C CYS A 156 -1.06 5.79 18.72
N PRO A 157 -1.82 5.71 19.78
CA PRO A 157 -1.34 6.11 21.12
C PRO A 157 -0.16 5.27 21.61
N ASP A 158 -0.20 3.96 21.33
CA ASP A 158 0.82 2.98 21.74
C ASP A 158 1.77 2.60 20.61
N ARG A 159 2.05 3.58 19.73
CA ARG A 159 2.93 3.37 18.56
C ARG A 159 4.31 2.84 18.92
N LEU A 160 4.77 3.16 20.13
CA LEU A 160 6.07 2.73 20.65
C LEU A 160 6.15 1.20 20.72
N ARG A 161 5.14 0.55 21.35
CA ARG A 161 5.07 -0.90 21.44
C ARG A 161 5.12 -1.54 20.06
N VAL A 162 4.31 -1.04 19.14
CA VAL A 162 4.20 -1.59 17.78
C VAL A 162 5.51 -1.48 17.04
N PHE A 163 6.14 -0.31 17.02
CA PHE A 163 7.41 -0.14 16.32
C PHE A 163 8.56 -0.89 17.01
N THR A 164 8.59 -0.97 18.34
CA THR A 164 9.60 -1.76 19.06
C THR A 164 9.52 -3.24 18.66
N GLU A 165 8.31 -3.79 18.51
CA GLU A 165 8.13 -5.17 18.07
C GLU A 165 8.63 -5.38 16.64
N ILE A 166 8.35 -4.44 15.74
CA ILE A 166 8.86 -4.47 14.37
C ILE A 166 10.39 -4.41 14.33
N TYR A 167 11.02 -3.59 15.20
CA TYR A 167 12.48 -3.50 15.29
C TYR A 167 13.14 -4.80 15.75
N ARG A 168 12.52 -5.49 16.73
CA ARG A 168 13.01 -6.78 17.21
C ARG A 168 13.02 -7.85 16.14
N GLN A 169 12.16 -7.73 15.15
CA GLN A 169 12.11 -8.64 14.01
C GLN A 169 13.16 -8.32 12.94
N GLY A 170 13.93 -7.26 13.10
CA GLY A 170 15.02 -6.87 12.20
C GLY A 170 14.54 -6.40 10.83
N VAL A 171 13.32 -5.91 10.74
CA VAL A 171 12.76 -5.38 9.48
C VAL A 171 13.29 -3.98 9.24
N LEU A 172 14.44 -3.90 8.58
CA LEU A 172 15.00 -2.64 8.14
C LEU A 172 14.77 -2.43 6.65
N LEU A 173 13.91 -1.48 6.33
CA LEU A 173 13.82 -0.98 4.97
C LEU A 173 14.22 0.50 4.95
N PRO A 174 15.02 0.91 3.98
CA PRO A 174 15.37 2.32 3.83
C PRO A 174 14.16 3.24 3.73
N SER A 175 13.08 2.77 3.11
CA SER A 175 11.80 3.48 3.05
C SER A 175 11.12 3.65 4.42
N ALA A 176 11.36 2.73 5.35
CA ALA A 176 10.80 2.75 6.69
C ALA A 176 11.48 3.77 7.61
N LEU A 177 12.71 4.19 7.32
CA LEU A 177 13.44 5.16 8.15
C LEU A 177 12.70 6.48 8.33
N ARG A 178 11.85 6.86 7.37
CA ARG A 178 11.00 8.05 7.49
C ARG A 178 9.91 7.93 8.53
N ASP A 179 9.46 6.73 8.81
CA ASP A 179 8.39 6.49 9.79
C ASP A 179 8.87 6.75 11.22
N TYR A 180 10.17 6.59 11.46
CA TYR A 180 10.81 6.88 12.75
C TYR A 180 10.79 8.36 13.15
N ILE A 181 10.49 9.27 12.23
CA ILE A 181 10.29 10.70 12.51
C ILE A 181 9.15 10.91 13.53
N TYR A 182 8.17 10.02 13.51
CA TYR A 182 6.95 10.13 14.34
C TYR A 182 7.05 9.36 15.65
N ASP A 183 8.06 8.53 15.82
CA ASP A 183 8.26 7.75 17.03
C ASP A 183 8.90 8.64 18.14
N PRO A 184 8.28 8.81 19.30
CA PRO A 184 8.83 9.61 20.38
C PRO A 184 9.96 8.91 21.14
N ASP A 185 10.17 7.61 20.96
CA ASP A 185 11.16 6.84 21.72
C ASP A 185 12.59 7.31 21.43
N PRO A 186 13.41 7.53 22.47
CA PRO A 186 14.85 7.69 22.32
C PRO A 186 15.53 6.57 21.55
N ALA A 187 15.09 5.32 21.74
CA ALA A 187 15.62 4.14 21.02
C ALA A 187 15.51 4.29 19.49
N ALA A 188 14.47 4.94 18.98
CA ALA A 188 14.36 5.25 17.56
C ALA A 188 15.46 6.22 17.08
N THR A 189 15.88 7.15 17.94
CA THR A 189 17.00 8.04 17.64
C THR A 189 18.33 7.28 17.60
N ASP A 190 18.55 6.37 18.55
CA ASP A 190 19.77 5.57 18.62
C ASP A 190 19.85 4.61 17.41
N TYR A 191 18.72 4.04 17.03
CA TYR A 191 18.62 3.24 15.83
C TYR A 191 18.93 4.03 14.55
N LEU A 192 18.36 5.22 14.36
CA LEU A 192 18.70 6.09 13.23
C LEU A 192 20.19 6.47 13.22
N ARG A 193 20.80 6.67 14.41
CA ARG A 193 22.25 6.91 14.53
C ARG A 193 23.06 5.68 14.12
N SER A 194 22.63 4.47 14.48
CA SER A 194 23.29 3.22 14.03
C SER A 194 23.25 3.09 12.51
N CYS A 195 22.16 3.52 11.87
CA CYS A 195 22.04 3.52 10.41
C CYS A 195 23.09 4.43 9.72
N LEU A 196 23.59 5.49 10.40
CA LEU A 196 24.68 6.32 9.85
C LEU A 196 26.02 5.59 9.79
N GLN A 197 26.17 4.51 10.56
CA GLN A 197 27.38 3.69 10.61
C GLN A 197 27.23 2.37 9.82
N MET A 198 26.07 2.18 9.15
CA MET A 198 25.77 0.96 8.40
C MET A 198 26.83 0.65 7.35
N THR A 199 27.21 -0.60 7.28
CA THR A 199 28.14 -1.14 6.29
C THR A 199 27.40 -1.84 5.15
N GLU A 200 28.09 -2.05 4.02
CA GLU A 200 27.52 -2.82 2.89
C GLU A 200 27.18 -4.27 3.28
N ALA A 201 27.95 -4.88 4.18
CA ALA A 201 27.70 -6.24 4.66
C ALA A 201 26.39 -6.31 5.48
N GLU A 202 26.18 -5.37 6.42
CA GLU A 202 24.97 -5.29 7.24
C GLU A 202 23.74 -4.99 6.38
N LEU A 203 23.88 -4.08 5.40
CA LEU A 203 22.80 -3.78 4.48
C LEU A 203 22.44 -5.01 3.62
N SER A 204 23.44 -5.71 3.10
CA SER A 204 23.23 -6.91 2.29
C SER A 204 22.56 -8.03 3.09
N GLU A 205 22.93 -8.22 4.36
CA GLU A 205 22.26 -9.18 5.24
C GLU A 205 20.78 -8.81 5.45
N THR A 206 20.51 -7.54 5.68
CA THR A 206 19.15 -7.02 5.91
C THR A 206 18.29 -7.13 4.65
N VAL A 207 18.81 -6.70 3.51
CA VAL A 207 18.12 -6.73 2.21
C VAL A 207 17.99 -8.16 1.68
N GLY A 208 18.95 -9.04 1.97
CA GLY A 208 18.96 -10.44 1.55
C GLY A 208 17.82 -11.27 2.15
N LYS A 209 17.23 -10.82 3.27
CA LYS A 209 16.01 -11.44 3.84
C LYS A 209 14.78 -11.19 2.96
N TYR A 210 14.81 -10.17 2.12
CA TYR A 210 13.76 -9.83 1.17
C TYR A 210 14.25 -10.18 -0.23
N ASP A 211 13.67 -11.20 -0.85
CA ASP A 211 14.04 -11.64 -2.19
C ASP A 211 13.56 -10.66 -3.26
N TYR A 212 14.05 -9.42 -3.20
CA TYR A 212 13.73 -8.38 -4.18
C TYR A 212 14.12 -8.76 -5.61
N LYS A 213 15.13 -9.62 -5.79
CA LYS A 213 15.58 -10.05 -7.12
C LYS A 213 14.54 -10.94 -7.81
N ASN A 214 13.99 -11.91 -7.08
CA ASN A 214 12.95 -12.79 -7.63
C ASN A 214 11.62 -12.05 -7.83
N ASN A 215 11.30 -11.09 -6.98
CA ASN A 215 10.11 -10.27 -7.13
C ASN A 215 10.18 -9.30 -8.32
N ALA A 216 11.35 -8.77 -8.65
CA ALA A 216 11.53 -7.89 -9.80
C ALA A 216 11.37 -8.62 -11.16
N TYR A 217 11.75 -9.89 -11.25
CA TYR A 217 11.65 -10.66 -12.50
C TYR A 217 10.22 -11.01 -12.92
N ARG A 218 9.25 -10.94 -12.04
CA ARG A 218 7.85 -11.26 -12.35
C ARG A 218 7.08 -10.14 -13.05
N TYR A 219 7.64 -8.92 -13.09
CA TYR A 219 6.94 -7.75 -13.62
C TYR A 219 7.79 -7.02 -14.68
N PRO A 220 7.53 -7.25 -15.98
CA PRO A 220 8.27 -6.58 -17.06
C PRO A 220 8.11 -5.05 -17.09
N LEU A 221 7.11 -4.49 -16.40
CA LEU A 221 6.99 -3.04 -16.17
C LEU A 221 7.94 -2.51 -15.09
N SER A 222 8.71 -3.37 -14.46
CA SER A 222 9.44 -3.08 -13.23
C SER A 222 10.93 -2.88 -13.40
N ILE A 223 11.48 -2.74 -14.60
CA ILE A 223 12.90 -2.34 -14.73
C ILE A 223 13.14 -1.02 -14.00
N THR A 224 12.25 -0.06 -14.17
CA THR A 224 12.27 1.22 -13.45
C THR A 224 12.00 1.06 -11.95
N VAL A 225 11.14 0.14 -11.55
CA VAL A 225 10.88 -0.16 -10.14
C VAL A 225 12.06 -0.92 -9.53
N PHE A 226 12.64 -1.88 -10.23
CA PHE A 226 13.83 -2.61 -9.79
C PHE A 226 15.04 -1.67 -9.63
N GLU A 227 15.32 -0.81 -10.61
CA GLU A 227 16.38 0.20 -10.51
C GLU A 227 16.10 1.20 -9.38
N TYR A 228 14.84 1.57 -9.18
CA TYR A 228 14.41 2.41 -8.06
C TYR A 228 14.70 1.72 -6.73
N TRP A 229 14.30 0.45 -6.55
CA TRP A 229 14.57 -0.31 -5.34
C TRP A 229 16.05 -0.58 -5.12
N GLN A 230 16.83 -0.88 -6.18
CA GLN A 230 18.29 -1.00 -6.05
C GLN A 230 18.93 0.30 -5.54
N ARG A 231 18.47 1.45 -6.00
CA ARG A 231 18.94 2.75 -5.49
C ARG A 231 18.55 3.00 -4.03
N LEU A 232 17.37 2.52 -3.62
CA LEU A 232 16.91 2.63 -2.24
C LEU A 232 17.64 1.70 -1.27
N CYS A 233 18.31 0.68 -1.78
CA CYS A 233 19.04 -0.32 -1.01
C CYS A 233 20.57 -0.09 -1.04
N THR A 234 21.01 1.15 -1.12
CA THR A 234 22.43 1.52 -0.99
C THR A 234 22.70 2.11 0.38
N VAL A 235 23.91 1.87 0.91
CA VAL A 235 24.36 2.44 2.20
C VAL A 235 24.25 3.97 2.18
N ASP A 236 24.59 4.62 1.08
CA ASP A 236 24.48 6.07 0.94
C ASP A 236 23.02 6.55 1.05
N PHE A 237 22.08 5.81 0.46
CA PHE A 237 20.67 6.15 0.57
C PHE A 237 20.17 5.96 2.02
N VAL A 238 20.52 4.85 2.68
CA VAL A 238 20.18 4.58 4.10
C VAL A 238 20.69 5.71 4.99
N LYS A 239 21.97 6.07 4.88
CA LYS A 239 22.58 7.16 5.65
C LYS A 239 21.85 8.48 5.41
N LYS A 240 21.59 8.83 4.16
CA LYS A 240 20.88 10.06 3.80
C LYS A 240 19.47 10.13 4.36
N GLU A 241 18.72 9.03 4.33
CA GLU A 241 17.37 8.99 4.90
C GLU A 241 17.39 9.00 6.44
N ALA A 242 18.35 8.32 7.06
CA ALA A 242 18.57 8.38 8.51
C ALA A 242 18.91 9.81 8.98
N GLU A 243 19.80 10.52 8.28
CA GLU A 243 20.09 11.94 8.57
C GLU A 243 18.85 12.82 8.47
N LYS A 244 18.05 12.66 7.42
CA LYS A 244 16.81 13.43 7.26
C LYS A 244 15.82 13.15 8.40
N ALA A 245 15.68 11.89 8.79
CA ALA A 245 14.81 11.49 9.88
C ALA A 245 15.28 12.09 11.21
N LEU A 246 16.58 12.05 11.51
CA LEU A 246 17.18 12.65 12.71
C LEU A 246 16.92 14.16 12.79
N ARG A 247 17.23 14.90 11.70
CA ARG A 247 16.97 16.34 11.63
C ARG A 247 15.49 16.70 11.83
N ALA A 248 14.59 15.89 11.27
CA ALA A 248 13.15 16.10 11.43
C ALA A 248 12.69 15.83 12.88
N ARG A 249 13.26 14.83 13.55
CA ARG A 249 13.01 14.54 14.98
C ARG A 249 13.46 15.70 15.87
N GLU A 250 14.69 16.19 15.68
CA GLU A 250 15.24 17.33 16.42
C GLU A 250 14.36 18.57 16.27
N LYS A 251 13.94 18.89 15.05
CA LYS A 251 13.04 20.02 14.80
C LYS A 251 11.70 19.86 15.52
N LYS A 252 11.15 18.65 15.56
CA LYS A 252 9.90 18.40 16.31
C LYS A 252 10.07 18.56 17.80
N GLN A 253 11.17 18.07 18.37
CA GLN A 253 11.45 18.20 19.79
C GLN A 253 11.65 19.68 20.21
N MET A 254 12.26 20.49 19.35
CA MET A 254 12.39 21.93 19.59
C MET A 254 11.04 22.66 19.56
N ASN A 255 10.12 22.26 18.68
CA ASN A 255 8.79 22.89 18.54
C ASN A 255 7.79 22.41 19.62
N SER A 256 8.13 21.39 20.39
CA SER A 256 7.28 20.84 21.46
C SER A 256 7.69 21.34 22.87
N ARG A 257 8.74 22.14 22.96
CA ARG A 257 9.19 22.88 24.15
C ARG A 257 8.69 24.32 24.09
#